data_986fb333f4b79be682be43997d0e3661
#
_entry.id   986fb333f4b79be682be43997d0e3661
#
_cell.length_a   1.000
_cell.length_b   1.000
_cell.length_c   1.000
_cell.angle_alpha   90.00
_cell.angle_beta   90.00
_cell.angle_gamma   90.00
#
_symmetry.space_group_name_H-M   'P 1'
#
loop_
_entity.id
_entity.type
_entity.pdbx_description
1 polymer ?
#
loop_
_entity_poly.entity_id
_entity_poly.type
_entity_poly.pdbx_seq_one_letter_code
_entity_poly.pdbx_strand_id
1 'polypeptide(L)'
;DGARIMFETYVDVKHTRDDFYIEELEGNFDGLNFLANQNMSVVNRKAMEGTILAHTDGGVPLGLIEVDSLSAHDVGELIYFFWRACAVSGYLLSVNPFDQPGVESYKKNMFALLGKPGYEDRKAELEAALKD
;
A
#
# COMPACT_ATOMS: atom_id res chain seq x y z
N ASP A 1 9.53 3.17 -22.07
CA ASP A 1 10.15 2.11 -21.27
C ASP A 1 11.18 2.71 -20.32
N GLY A 2 10.81 2.90 -19.05
CA GLY A 2 11.68 3.38 -17.98
C GLY A 2 12.39 2.24 -17.26
N ALA A 3 13.32 2.61 -16.36
CA ALA A 3 13.93 1.63 -15.44
C ALA A 3 12.84 0.99 -14.56
N ARG A 4 12.78 -0.33 -14.54
CA ARG A 4 11.82 -1.08 -13.71
C ARG A 4 12.37 -1.24 -12.30
N ILE A 5 12.08 -0.24 -11.46
CA ILE A 5 12.45 -0.23 -10.04
C ILE A 5 11.15 -0.48 -9.24
N MET A 6 10.49 -1.59 -9.55
CA MET A 6 9.22 -1.98 -8.91
C MET A 6 9.33 -3.37 -8.33
N PHE A 7 8.71 -3.53 -7.18
CA PHE A 7 8.37 -4.81 -6.57
C PHE A 7 6.88 -4.76 -6.22
N GLU A 8 6.15 -5.80 -6.55
CA GLU A 8 4.72 -5.85 -6.29
C GLU A 8 4.38 -6.89 -5.23
N THR A 9 3.39 -6.58 -4.42
CA THR A 9 2.83 -7.52 -3.46
C THR A 9 1.34 -7.64 -3.73
N TYR A 10 0.91 -8.86 -4.04
CA TYR A 10 -0.49 -9.22 -4.17
C TYR A 10 -1.00 -9.78 -2.86
N VAL A 11 -2.21 -9.40 -2.48
CA VAL A 11 -2.91 -9.98 -1.34
C VAL A 11 -4.08 -10.80 -1.87
N ASP A 12 -4.01 -12.12 -1.72
CA ASP A 12 -5.08 -13.04 -2.10
C ASP A 12 -5.89 -13.44 -0.88
N VAL A 13 -7.19 -13.23 -0.95
CA VAL A 13 -8.15 -13.65 0.09
C VAL A 13 -8.78 -14.96 -0.34
N LYS A 14 -8.49 -16.04 0.40
CA LYS A 14 -8.93 -17.41 0.03
C LYS A 14 -10.44 -17.59 0.10
N HIS A 15 -11.08 -17.04 1.13
CA HIS A 15 -12.49 -17.21 1.38
C HIS A 15 -13.20 -15.85 1.40
N THR A 16 -13.95 -15.57 0.35
CA THR A 16 -14.82 -14.38 0.29
C THR A 16 -16.10 -14.63 1.08
N ARG A 17 -16.55 -13.60 1.82
CA ARG A 17 -17.72 -13.72 2.71
C ARG A 17 -19.04 -13.84 1.93
N ASP A 18 -19.21 -12.97 0.94
CA ASP A 18 -20.45 -12.85 0.18
C ASP A 18 -20.11 -12.94 -1.32
N ASP A 19 -19.97 -14.16 -1.79
CA ASP A 19 -19.76 -14.41 -3.21
C ASP A 19 -21.10 -14.50 -3.94
N PHE A 20 -21.14 -14.11 -5.19
CA PHE A 20 -22.35 -14.18 -5.99
C PHE A 20 -22.09 -14.87 -7.31
N TYR A 21 -23.15 -15.49 -7.80
CA TYR A 21 -23.15 -16.22 -9.05
C TYR A 21 -23.51 -15.30 -10.21
N ILE A 22 -22.78 -15.41 -11.31
CA ILE A 22 -23.07 -14.63 -12.52
C ILE A 22 -24.12 -15.36 -13.31
N GLU A 23 -25.27 -14.71 -13.51
CA GLU A 23 -26.38 -15.26 -14.29
C GLU A 23 -26.14 -15.07 -15.79
N GLU A 24 -26.69 -15.99 -16.57
CA GLU A 24 -26.73 -15.86 -18.03
C GLU A 24 -27.83 -14.86 -18.45
N LEU A 25 -27.47 -13.90 -19.30
CA LEU A 25 -28.40 -12.91 -19.82
C LEU A 25 -28.93 -13.33 -21.21
N GLU A 26 -30.25 -13.30 -21.38
CA GLU A 26 -30.87 -13.53 -22.69
C GLU A 26 -30.34 -12.47 -23.69
N GLY A 27 -29.88 -12.93 -24.85
CA GLY A 27 -29.41 -12.06 -25.93
C GLY A 27 -27.93 -11.67 -25.84
N ASN A 28 -27.25 -11.90 -24.72
CA ASN A 28 -25.80 -11.65 -24.57
C ASN A 28 -25.33 -10.28 -25.13
N PHE A 29 -26.08 -9.21 -24.87
CA PHE A 29 -25.87 -7.87 -25.46
C PHE A 29 -24.54 -7.22 -25.05
N ASP A 30 -24.02 -7.58 -23.86
CA ASP A 30 -22.74 -7.12 -23.32
C ASP A 30 -21.55 -8.04 -23.68
N GLY A 31 -21.83 -9.21 -24.26
CA GLY A 31 -20.81 -10.21 -24.61
C GLY A 31 -20.23 -10.95 -23.41
N LEU A 32 -20.84 -10.86 -22.21
CA LEU A 32 -20.27 -11.39 -20.97
C LEU A 32 -20.81 -12.78 -20.57
N ASN A 33 -21.69 -13.40 -21.37
CA ASN A 33 -22.21 -14.74 -21.05
C ASN A 33 -21.13 -15.84 -20.95
N PHE A 34 -19.91 -15.59 -21.42
CA PHE A 34 -18.81 -16.52 -21.19
C PHE A 34 -18.39 -16.61 -19.70
N LEU A 35 -18.81 -15.64 -18.87
CA LEU A 35 -18.63 -15.65 -17.42
C LEU A 35 -19.82 -16.30 -16.69
N ALA A 36 -20.93 -16.56 -17.39
CA ALA A 36 -22.12 -17.13 -16.79
C ALA A 36 -21.80 -18.47 -16.08
N ASN A 37 -22.53 -18.71 -15.01
CA ASN A 37 -22.36 -19.89 -14.16
C ASN A 37 -21.01 -19.96 -13.41
N GLN A 38 -20.31 -18.84 -13.26
CA GLN A 38 -19.13 -18.70 -12.42
C GLN A 38 -19.43 -17.80 -11.22
N ASN A 39 -18.70 -18.01 -10.14
CA ASN A 39 -18.69 -17.10 -9.01
C ASN A 39 -17.80 -15.89 -9.30
N MET A 40 -18.15 -14.72 -8.81
CA MET A 40 -17.34 -13.50 -8.98
C MET A 40 -15.94 -13.64 -8.39
N SER A 41 -15.78 -14.38 -7.29
CA SER A 41 -14.48 -14.70 -6.70
C SER A 41 -13.54 -15.41 -7.68
N VAL A 42 -14.08 -16.31 -8.52
CA VAL A 42 -13.30 -17.00 -9.57
C VAL A 42 -12.84 -16.00 -10.63
N VAL A 43 -13.73 -15.12 -11.07
CA VAL A 43 -13.40 -14.06 -12.05
C VAL A 43 -12.30 -13.14 -11.50
N ASN A 44 -12.45 -12.69 -10.26
CA ASN A 44 -11.47 -11.85 -9.59
C ASN A 44 -10.10 -12.55 -9.48
N ARG A 45 -10.09 -13.82 -9.10
CA ARG A 45 -8.85 -14.61 -9.02
C ARG A 45 -8.17 -14.73 -10.39
N LYS A 46 -8.95 -14.98 -11.46
CA LYS A 46 -8.39 -15.06 -12.81
C LYS A 46 -7.85 -13.73 -13.31
N ALA A 47 -8.44 -12.61 -12.93
CA ALA A 47 -7.90 -11.29 -13.20
C ALA A 47 -6.55 -11.08 -12.49
N MET A 48 -6.44 -11.44 -11.21
CA MET A 48 -5.18 -11.39 -10.46
C MET A 48 -4.11 -12.30 -11.11
N GLU A 49 -4.42 -13.56 -11.40
CA GLU A 49 -3.50 -14.50 -12.05
C GLU A 49 -2.99 -13.96 -13.39
N GLY A 50 -3.88 -13.41 -14.23
CA GLY A 50 -3.51 -12.81 -15.51
C GLY A 50 -2.58 -11.61 -15.33
N THR A 51 -2.82 -10.77 -14.34
CA THR A 51 -1.96 -9.63 -14.02
C THR A 51 -0.58 -10.08 -13.53
N ILE A 52 -0.53 -11.05 -12.63
CA ILE A 52 0.72 -11.65 -12.13
C ILE A 52 1.58 -12.16 -13.29
N LEU A 53 0.98 -12.94 -14.21
CA LEU A 53 1.69 -13.46 -15.35
C LEU A 53 2.25 -12.35 -16.25
N ALA A 54 1.44 -11.36 -16.59
CA ALA A 54 1.86 -10.24 -17.44
C ALA A 54 3.00 -9.42 -16.83
N HIS A 55 2.95 -9.16 -15.52
CA HIS A 55 3.99 -8.40 -14.83
C HIS A 55 5.27 -9.22 -14.65
N THR A 56 5.15 -10.52 -14.36
CA THR A 56 6.30 -11.42 -14.27
C THR A 56 7.02 -11.53 -15.62
N ASP A 57 6.29 -11.71 -16.71
CA ASP A 57 6.85 -11.73 -18.08
C ASP A 57 7.52 -10.39 -18.40
N GLY A 58 7.00 -9.30 -17.84
CA GLY A 58 7.59 -7.96 -17.90
C GLY A 58 8.84 -7.78 -17.02
N GLY A 59 9.24 -8.77 -16.23
CA GLY A 59 10.42 -8.73 -15.37
C GLY A 59 10.21 -8.00 -14.04
N VAL A 60 8.96 -7.84 -13.58
CA VAL A 60 8.65 -7.26 -12.26
C VAL A 60 8.67 -8.37 -11.21
N PRO A 61 9.57 -8.31 -10.21
CA PRO A 61 9.52 -9.23 -9.07
C PRO A 61 8.25 -9.03 -8.26
N LEU A 62 7.63 -10.10 -7.82
CA LEU A 62 6.43 -10.03 -7.03
C LEU A 62 6.42 -11.01 -5.84
N GLY A 63 5.62 -10.69 -4.82
CA GLY A 63 5.30 -11.55 -3.71
C GLY A 63 3.79 -11.76 -3.61
N LEU A 64 3.37 -12.91 -3.11
CA LEU A 64 1.99 -13.23 -2.83
C LEU A 64 1.81 -13.44 -1.33
N ILE A 65 0.87 -12.70 -0.74
CA ILE A 65 0.42 -12.87 0.64
C ILE A 65 -0.97 -13.48 0.57
N GLU A 66 -1.11 -14.68 1.09
CA GLU A 66 -2.41 -15.34 1.21
C GLU A 66 -3.02 -15.03 2.58
N VAL A 67 -4.24 -14.53 2.58
CA VAL A 67 -5.04 -14.25 3.78
C VAL A 67 -6.25 -15.18 3.75
N ASP A 68 -6.57 -15.79 4.89
CA ASP A 68 -7.64 -16.80 4.92
C ASP A 68 -9.01 -16.19 4.60
N SER A 69 -9.33 -15.06 5.24
CA SER A 69 -10.62 -14.38 5.04
C SER A 69 -10.53 -12.87 5.26
N LEU A 70 -11.64 -12.16 5.10
CA LEU A 70 -11.79 -10.74 5.48
C LEU A 70 -12.36 -10.59 6.90
N SER A 71 -12.06 -11.53 7.80
CA SER A 71 -12.41 -11.37 9.21
C SER A 71 -11.61 -10.24 9.85
N ALA A 72 -12.12 -9.68 10.96
CA ALA A 72 -11.40 -8.66 11.71
C ALA A 72 -10.04 -9.18 12.22
N HIS A 73 -9.95 -10.48 12.52
CA HIS A 73 -8.72 -11.16 12.92
C HIS A 73 -7.70 -11.14 11.77
N ASP A 74 -8.05 -11.65 10.59
CA ASP A 74 -7.15 -11.78 9.46
C ASP A 74 -6.67 -10.42 8.93
N VAL A 75 -7.58 -9.43 8.91
CA VAL A 75 -7.23 -8.04 8.58
C VAL A 75 -6.27 -7.45 9.62
N GLY A 76 -6.49 -7.74 10.91
CA GLY A 76 -5.60 -7.33 11.99
C GLY A 76 -4.20 -7.95 11.86
N GLU A 77 -4.11 -9.24 11.53
CA GLU A 77 -2.84 -9.92 11.25
C GLU A 77 -2.10 -9.30 10.06
N LEU A 78 -2.79 -8.99 8.97
CA LEU A 78 -2.21 -8.36 7.79
C LEU A 78 -1.64 -6.97 8.12
N ILE A 79 -2.37 -6.15 8.86
CA ILE A 79 -1.91 -4.83 9.32
C ILE A 79 -0.66 -4.99 10.19
N TYR A 80 -0.70 -5.90 11.16
CA TYR A 80 0.42 -6.15 12.06
C TYR A 80 1.66 -6.70 11.34
N PHE A 81 1.45 -7.55 10.36
CA PHE A 81 2.52 -8.02 9.48
C PHE A 81 3.26 -6.85 8.82
N PHE A 82 2.55 -5.90 8.21
CA PHE A 82 3.17 -4.75 7.58
C PHE A 82 3.82 -3.79 8.58
N TRP A 83 3.29 -3.62 9.77
CA TRP A 83 3.95 -2.85 10.83
C TRP A 83 5.29 -3.46 11.20
N ARG A 84 5.35 -4.77 11.37
CA ARG A 84 6.59 -5.47 11.64
C ARG A 84 7.57 -5.40 10.46
N ALA A 85 7.09 -5.59 9.27
CA ALA A 85 7.90 -5.47 8.05
C ALA A 85 8.51 -4.07 7.92
N CYS A 86 7.75 -3.02 8.22
CA CYS A 86 8.24 -1.64 8.26
C CYS A 86 9.38 -1.47 9.30
N ALA A 87 9.19 -1.97 10.52
CA ALA A 87 10.23 -1.90 11.56
C ALA A 87 11.50 -2.65 11.14
N VAL A 88 11.36 -3.86 10.59
CA VAL A 88 12.50 -4.66 10.12
C VAL A 88 13.22 -3.95 8.97
N SER A 89 12.49 -3.37 8.01
CA SER A 89 13.10 -2.63 6.91
C SER A 89 13.88 -1.40 7.39
N GLY A 90 13.35 -0.69 8.41
CA GLY A 90 14.07 0.41 9.06
C GLY A 90 15.40 -0.05 9.66
N TYR A 91 15.41 -1.16 10.38
CA TYR A 91 16.64 -1.73 10.92
C TYR A 91 17.63 -2.18 9.83
N LEU A 92 17.15 -2.77 8.75
CA LEU A 92 18.01 -3.15 7.61
C LEU A 92 18.63 -1.93 6.94
N LEU A 93 17.95 -0.79 6.94
CA LEU A 93 18.46 0.50 6.46
C LEU A 93 19.32 1.23 7.52
N SER A 94 19.55 0.63 8.69
CA SER A 94 20.29 1.23 9.81
C SER A 94 19.69 2.55 10.32
N VAL A 95 18.37 2.71 10.22
CA VAL A 95 17.64 3.85 10.77
C VAL A 95 16.73 3.38 11.92
N ASN A 96 16.40 4.31 12.84
CA ASN A 96 15.42 4.04 13.88
C ASN A 96 13.99 4.12 13.28
N PRO A 97 13.22 3.01 13.22
CA PRO A 97 11.88 3.03 12.65
C PRO A 97 10.83 3.70 13.56
N PHE A 98 11.20 4.08 14.80
CA PHE A 98 10.29 4.61 15.81
C PHE A 98 10.46 6.12 16.06
N ASP A 99 11.30 6.81 15.28
CA ASP A 99 11.42 8.26 15.34
C ASP A 99 11.09 8.89 13.97
N GLN A 100 10.90 10.20 14.00
CA GLN A 100 10.58 10.98 12.80
C GLN A 100 11.39 12.28 12.81
N PRO A 101 12.72 12.22 12.64
CA PRO A 101 13.58 13.41 12.77
C PRO A 101 13.19 14.55 11.81
N GLY A 102 12.72 14.22 10.60
CA GLY A 102 12.21 15.23 9.66
C GLY A 102 10.96 15.96 10.17
N VAL A 103 10.04 15.24 10.78
CA VAL A 103 8.83 15.82 11.39
C VAL A 103 9.18 16.70 12.59
N GLU A 104 10.11 16.26 13.44
CA GLU A 104 10.58 17.06 14.57
C GLU A 104 11.32 18.33 14.10
N SER A 105 12.07 18.25 13.01
CA SER A 105 12.76 19.40 12.44
C SER A 105 11.78 20.49 11.99
N TYR A 106 10.76 20.15 11.20
CA TYR A 106 9.81 21.17 10.76
C TYR A 106 8.97 21.74 11.91
N LYS A 107 8.63 20.94 12.91
CA LYS A 107 7.92 21.43 14.12
C LYS A 107 8.75 22.47 14.88
N LYS A 108 10.06 22.20 15.06
CA LYS A 108 10.99 23.15 15.69
C LYS A 108 11.05 24.45 14.89
N ASN A 109 11.13 24.39 13.57
CA ASN A 109 11.10 25.57 12.73
C ASN A 109 9.78 26.34 12.86
N MET A 110 8.65 25.65 12.86
CA MET A 110 7.34 26.25 13.08
C MET A 110 7.25 26.94 14.45
N PHE A 111 7.73 26.28 15.51
CA PHE A 111 7.74 26.89 16.86
C PHE A 111 8.60 28.14 16.90
N ALA A 112 9.76 28.12 16.25
CA ALA A 112 10.62 29.27 16.16
C ALA A 112 9.94 30.45 15.43
N LEU A 113 9.41 30.21 14.24
CA LEU A 113 8.71 31.24 13.44
C LEU A 113 7.49 31.82 14.13
N LEU A 114 6.76 31.01 14.91
CA LEU A 114 5.65 31.45 15.75
C LEU A 114 6.08 32.19 17.01
N GLY A 115 7.39 32.28 17.30
CA GLY A 115 7.91 33.00 18.45
C GLY A 115 7.73 32.28 19.79
N LYS A 116 7.74 30.93 19.78
CA LYS A 116 7.70 30.13 21.00
C LYS A 116 8.90 30.48 21.88
N PRO A 117 8.74 30.75 23.19
CA PRO A 117 9.85 31.03 24.10
C PRO A 117 10.92 29.94 24.07
N GLY A 118 12.19 30.34 24.03
CA GLY A 118 13.36 29.44 23.91
C GLY A 118 13.76 29.07 22.48
N TYR A 119 13.17 29.73 21.46
CA TYR A 119 13.49 29.54 20.03
C TYR A 119 13.92 30.84 19.34
N GLU A 120 14.33 31.88 20.11
CA GLU A 120 14.61 33.23 19.63
C GLU A 120 15.71 33.23 18.56
N ASP A 121 16.85 32.58 18.84
CA ASP A 121 18.00 32.51 17.94
C ASP A 121 17.61 31.78 16.64
N ARG A 122 16.89 30.66 16.77
CA ARG A 122 16.43 29.88 15.60
C ARG A 122 15.44 30.68 14.76
N LYS A 123 14.61 31.51 15.37
CA LYS A 123 13.69 32.40 14.65
C LYS A 123 14.46 33.38 13.78
N ALA A 124 15.47 34.06 14.34
CA ALA A 124 16.30 35.02 13.63
C ALA A 124 16.99 34.38 12.41
N GLU A 125 17.53 33.16 12.56
CA GLU A 125 18.15 32.40 11.48
C GLU A 125 17.15 32.09 10.35
N LEU A 126 15.96 31.59 10.71
CA LEU A 126 14.94 31.22 9.73
C LEU A 126 14.36 32.43 9.00
N GLU A 127 14.11 33.52 9.71
CA GLU A 127 13.64 34.78 9.10
C GLU A 127 14.67 35.39 8.17
N ALA A 128 15.96 35.23 8.45
CA ALA A 128 17.02 35.64 7.51
C ALA A 128 17.00 34.75 6.24
N ALA A 129 16.93 33.43 6.40
CA ALA A 129 16.90 32.49 5.27
C ALA A 129 15.66 32.59 4.38
N LEU A 130 14.55 33.15 4.86
CA LEU A 130 13.34 33.36 4.07
C LEU A 130 13.34 34.67 3.27
N LYS A 131 14.36 35.53 3.45
CA LYS A 131 14.50 36.81 2.72
C LYS A 131 15.39 36.72 1.48
N ASP A 132 16.15 35.64 1.39
CA ASP A 132 17.00 35.29 0.24
C ASP A 132 16.21 34.48 -0.81
#